data_b3d26d13ba14ce9613d31da7bc5afcfb
#
_entry.id   b3d26d13ba14ce9613d31da7bc5afcfb
#
_cell.length_a   1.000
_cell.length_b   1.000
_cell.length_c   1.000
_cell.angle_alpha   90.00
_cell.angle_beta   90.00
_cell.angle_gamma   90.00
#
_symmetry.space_group_name_H-M   'P 1'
#
loop_
_entity.id
_entity.type
_entity.pdbx_description
1 polymer ?
#
loop_
_entity_poly.entity_id
_entity_poly.type
_entity_poly.pdbx_seq_one_letter_code
_entity_poly.pdbx_strand_id
1 'polypeptide(L)'
;LKYASGTTDFGVWLFGRLHGGAFLLYVAVAFVAGARLRWPMWALLLAVLAAILLLSIAFGSRVVSVQDVIAGLSGSVDGFDHAAVAKRIPRTILAALAGGALALSGTVMQGVTRNPIADPGILGVNMGASLAVVVGIAYFGIASATAYIWVAIVGGCVTAAGVYLVASIGREGATPLKLALAGAASAAALASFISAVVLPRNDIADGVRSWQIGGVGGASYASIRE
;
A
#
# COMPACT_ATOMS: atom_id res chain seq x y z
N LEU A 1 -12.51 30.72 -3.51
CA LEU A 1 -12.37 29.54 -2.60
C LEU A 1 -13.71 28.87 -2.21
N LYS A 2 -14.87 29.35 -2.69
CA LYS A 2 -16.20 28.79 -2.37
C LYS A 2 -16.75 27.79 -3.41
N TYR A 3 -16.02 27.51 -4.49
CA TYR A 3 -16.50 26.63 -5.59
C TYR A 3 -15.86 25.22 -5.57
N ALA A 4 -14.96 24.92 -4.64
CA ALA A 4 -14.24 23.65 -4.62
C ALA A 4 -14.88 22.56 -3.74
N SER A 5 -15.85 22.87 -2.88
CA SER A 5 -16.37 21.91 -1.90
C SER A 5 -17.49 20.99 -2.40
N GLY A 6 -18.27 21.41 -3.40
CA GLY A 6 -19.42 20.60 -3.88
C GLY A 6 -19.08 19.49 -4.88
N THR A 7 -17.96 19.63 -5.60
CA THR A 7 -17.53 18.64 -6.60
C THR A 7 -16.64 17.54 -6.01
N THR A 8 -15.99 17.80 -4.88
CA THR A 8 -15.11 16.83 -4.21
C THR A 8 -15.90 15.72 -3.51
N ASP A 9 -17.02 16.03 -2.87
CA ASP A 9 -17.83 15.04 -2.15
C ASP A 9 -18.52 14.07 -3.13
N PHE A 10 -19.06 14.56 -4.24
CA PHE A 10 -19.61 13.72 -5.29
C PHE A 10 -18.54 12.86 -5.97
N GLY A 11 -17.36 13.42 -6.21
CA GLY A 11 -16.22 12.70 -6.76
C GLY A 11 -15.75 11.57 -5.84
N VAL A 12 -15.54 11.83 -4.57
CA VAL A 12 -15.11 10.84 -3.58
C VAL A 12 -16.18 9.75 -3.40
N TRP A 13 -17.47 10.14 -3.34
CA TRP A 13 -18.60 9.21 -3.23
C TRP A 13 -18.75 8.32 -4.48
N LEU A 14 -18.60 8.89 -5.68
CA LEU A 14 -18.67 8.15 -6.94
C LEU A 14 -17.46 7.22 -7.09
N PHE A 15 -16.24 7.70 -6.79
CA PHE A 15 -15.03 6.90 -6.86
C PHE A 15 -15.02 5.74 -5.84
N GLY A 16 -15.49 5.95 -4.62
CA GLY A 16 -15.61 4.89 -3.62
C GLY A 16 -16.56 3.76 -4.07
N ARG A 17 -17.71 4.14 -4.69
CA ARG A 17 -18.67 3.16 -5.23
C ARG A 17 -18.18 2.47 -6.50
N LEU A 18 -17.50 3.19 -7.38
CA LEU A 18 -16.89 2.61 -8.58
C LEU A 18 -15.76 1.63 -8.23
N HIS A 19 -14.94 1.93 -7.21
CA HIS A 19 -13.92 0.99 -6.72
C HIS A 19 -14.53 -0.27 -6.13
N GLY A 20 -15.53 -0.13 -5.26
CA GLY A 20 -16.27 -1.27 -4.71
C GLY A 20 -17.01 -2.07 -5.79
N GLY A 21 -17.65 -1.38 -6.74
CA GLY A 21 -18.32 -2.00 -7.88
C GLY A 21 -17.36 -2.73 -8.83
N ALA A 22 -16.20 -2.15 -9.10
CA ALA A 22 -15.15 -2.77 -9.90
C ALA A 22 -14.58 -4.03 -9.22
N PHE A 23 -14.39 -4.00 -7.90
CA PHE A 23 -13.97 -5.17 -7.13
C PHE A 23 -15.02 -6.30 -7.18
N LEU A 24 -16.29 -5.98 -6.97
CA LEU A 24 -17.38 -6.97 -7.06
C LEU A 24 -17.53 -7.53 -8.48
N LEU A 25 -17.41 -6.67 -9.50
CA LEU A 25 -17.40 -7.09 -10.90
C LEU A 25 -16.21 -8.01 -11.20
N TYR A 26 -15.03 -7.69 -10.66
CA TYR A 26 -13.84 -8.53 -10.74
C TYR A 26 -14.11 -9.93 -10.19
N VAL A 27 -14.62 -10.03 -8.97
CA VAL A 27 -14.94 -11.32 -8.34
C VAL A 27 -15.99 -12.08 -9.14
N ALA A 28 -17.04 -11.39 -9.61
CA ALA A 28 -18.10 -12.00 -10.40
C ALA A 28 -17.60 -12.51 -11.76
N VAL A 29 -16.81 -11.71 -12.49
CA VAL A 29 -16.23 -12.09 -13.78
C VAL A 29 -15.24 -13.25 -13.62
N ALA A 30 -14.39 -13.22 -12.60
CA ALA A 30 -13.45 -14.31 -12.33
C ALA A 30 -14.20 -15.63 -12.00
N PHE A 31 -15.29 -15.54 -11.24
CA PHE A 31 -16.11 -16.72 -10.89
C PHE A 31 -16.87 -17.28 -12.10
N VAL A 32 -17.54 -16.42 -12.87
CA VAL A 32 -18.32 -16.82 -14.06
C VAL A 32 -17.40 -17.35 -15.17
N ALA A 33 -16.26 -16.69 -15.41
CA ALA A 33 -15.30 -17.12 -16.41
C ALA A 33 -14.63 -18.45 -16.01
N GLY A 34 -14.28 -18.63 -14.73
CA GLY A 34 -13.76 -19.90 -14.21
C GLY A 34 -14.75 -21.05 -14.39
N ALA A 35 -16.03 -20.80 -14.15
CA ALA A 35 -17.08 -21.81 -14.30
C ALA A 35 -17.40 -22.15 -15.78
N ARG A 36 -17.32 -21.16 -16.69
CA ARG A 36 -17.73 -21.31 -18.09
C ARG A 36 -16.63 -21.71 -19.05
N LEU A 37 -15.41 -21.25 -18.86
CA LEU A 37 -14.33 -21.34 -19.85
C LEU A 37 -13.34 -22.51 -19.59
N ARG A 38 -13.47 -23.25 -18.50
CA ARG A 38 -12.51 -24.28 -18.08
C ARG A 38 -11.04 -23.84 -18.10
N TRP A 39 -10.82 -22.51 -18.07
CA TRP A 39 -9.48 -21.96 -18.00
C TRP A 39 -8.87 -22.18 -16.61
N PRO A 40 -7.58 -22.45 -16.53
CA PRO A 40 -6.94 -22.59 -15.22
C PRO A 40 -7.07 -21.27 -14.47
N MET A 41 -7.40 -21.32 -13.18
CA MET A 41 -7.70 -20.14 -12.34
C MET A 41 -6.59 -19.09 -12.40
N TRP A 42 -5.33 -19.51 -12.46
CA TRP A 42 -4.21 -18.59 -12.56
C TRP A 42 -4.23 -17.72 -13.83
N ALA A 43 -4.66 -18.27 -14.95
CA ALA A 43 -4.74 -17.53 -16.22
C ALA A 43 -5.85 -16.46 -16.17
N LEU A 44 -6.97 -16.77 -15.52
CA LEU A 44 -8.04 -15.80 -15.27
C LEU A 44 -7.57 -14.68 -14.34
N LEU A 45 -6.88 -15.00 -13.26
CA LEU A 45 -6.34 -14.01 -12.34
C LEU A 45 -5.33 -13.09 -13.04
N LEU A 46 -4.46 -13.62 -13.88
CA LEU A 46 -3.52 -12.81 -14.66
C LEU A 46 -4.23 -11.93 -15.69
N ALA A 47 -5.24 -12.45 -16.40
CA ALA A 47 -6.00 -11.67 -17.37
C ALA A 47 -6.73 -10.49 -16.70
N VAL A 48 -7.33 -10.74 -15.55
CA VAL A 48 -8.03 -9.70 -14.79
C VAL A 48 -7.04 -8.71 -14.18
N LEU A 49 -5.90 -9.15 -13.67
CA LEU A 49 -4.84 -8.25 -13.21
C LEU A 49 -4.37 -7.33 -14.35
N ALA A 50 -4.09 -7.90 -15.53
CA ALA A 50 -3.72 -7.12 -16.70
C ALA A 50 -4.81 -6.10 -17.09
N ALA A 51 -6.07 -6.50 -17.08
CA ALA A 51 -7.20 -5.60 -17.33
C ALA A 51 -7.26 -4.45 -16.30
N ILE A 52 -7.07 -4.73 -15.02
CA ILE A 52 -7.05 -3.71 -13.96
C ILE A 52 -5.88 -2.74 -14.16
N LEU A 53 -4.69 -3.23 -14.51
CA LEU A 53 -3.52 -2.39 -14.76
C LEU A 53 -3.77 -1.46 -15.96
N LEU A 54 -4.36 -1.97 -17.03
CA LEU A 54 -4.74 -1.16 -18.20
C LEU A 54 -5.80 -0.12 -17.85
N LEU A 55 -6.83 -0.51 -17.10
CA LEU A 55 -7.85 0.41 -16.59
C LEU A 55 -7.26 1.50 -15.69
N SER A 56 -6.29 1.16 -14.84
CA SER A 56 -5.59 2.11 -13.97
C SER A 56 -4.84 3.19 -14.77
N ILE A 57 -4.31 2.84 -15.95
CA ILE A 57 -3.64 3.79 -16.84
C ILE A 57 -4.67 4.63 -17.60
N ALA A 58 -5.75 4.00 -18.09
CA ALA A 58 -6.77 4.66 -18.90
C ALA A 58 -7.63 5.62 -18.06
N PHE A 59 -8.03 5.22 -16.86
CA PHE A 59 -8.93 5.99 -16.00
C PHE A 59 -8.17 6.75 -14.90
N GLY A 60 -8.66 7.96 -14.58
CA GLY A 60 -8.10 8.81 -13.53
C GLY A 60 -8.96 10.07 -13.35
N SER A 61 -8.43 11.05 -12.63
CA SER A 61 -9.10 12.34 -12.39
C SER A 61 -9.40 13.14 -13.66
N ARG A 62 -8.75 12.80 -14.76
CA ARG A 62 -8.98 13.40 -16.08
C ARG A 62 -9.45 12.32 -17.05
N VAL A 63 -10.49 12.61 -17.81
CA VAL A 63 -10.98 11.73 -18.88
C VAL A 63 -10.03 11.88 -20.06
N VAL A 64 -9.43 10.79 -20.51
CA VAL A 64 -8.55 10.71 -21.67
C VAL A 64 -9.15 9.78 -22.70
N SER A 65 -8.96 10.08 -23.98
CA SER A 65 -9.39 9.21 -25.06
C SER A 65 -8.50 7.95 -25.16
N VAL A 66 -9.02 6.90 -25.78
CA VAL A 66 -8.22 5.68 -26.04
C VAL A 66 -7.00 5.99 -26.91
N GLN A 67 -7.10 6.96 -27.82
CA GLN A 67 -6.01 7.39 -28.67
C GLN A 67 -4.90 8.06 -27.85
N ASP A 68 -5.26 8.90 -26.87
CA ASP A 68 -4.29 9.55 -25.98
C ASP A 68 -3.60 8.53 -25.05
N VAL A 69 -4.31 7.48 -24.64
CA VAL A 69 -3.73 6.37 -23.87
C VAL A 69 -2.67 5.65 -24.70
N ILE A 70 -2.97 5.32 -25.96
CA ILE A 70 -2.01 4.66 -26.87
C ILE A 70 -0.82 5.58 -27.14
N ALA A 71 -1.05 6.86 -27.40
CA ALA A 71 0.00 7.84 -27.63
C ALA A 71 0.88 8.03 -26.37
N GLY A 72 0.30 8.12 -25.19
CA GLY A 72 1.03 8.21 -23.94
C GLY A 72 1.86 6.95 -23.62
N LEU A 73 1.35 5.76 -23.94
CA LEU A 73 2.09 4.49 -23.83
C LEU A 73 3.27 4.42 -24.80
N SER A 74 3.16 5.03 -26.00
CA SER A 74 4.25 5.11 -26.96
C SER A 74 5.27 6.23 -26.66
N GLY A 75 5.11 6.94 -25.54
CA GLY A 75 6.05 7.96 -25.08
C GLY A 75 5.78 9.37 -25.60
N SER A 76 4.66 9.60 -26.27
CA SER A 76 4.24 10.94 -26.66
C SER A 76 3.83 11.74 -25.42
N VAL A 77 4.34 12.94 -25.26
CA VAL A 77 4.02 13.87 -24.18
C VAL A 77 3.41 15.17 -24.70
N ASP A 78 2.94 15.18 -25.94
CA ASP A 78 2.35 16.34 -26.58
C ASP A 78 0.96 16.61 -26.02
N GLY A 79 0.85 17.60 -25.13
CA GLY A 79 -0.40 18.01 -24.53
C GLY A 79 -0.66 17.43 -23.12
N PHE A 80 -1.69 17.98 -22.48
CA PHE A 80 -2.01 17.66 -21.09
C PHE A 80 -2.55 16.23 -20.90
N ASP A 81 -3.17 15.66 -21.92
CA ASP A 81 -3.78 14.33 -21.82
C ASP A 81 -2.73 13.22 -21.93
N HIS A 82 -1.78 13.36 -22.85
CA HIS A 82 -0.60 12.48 -22.93
C HIS A 82 0.25 12.57 -21.65
N ALA A 83 0.49 13.77 -21.13
CA ALA A 83 1.22 13.98 -19.88
C ALA A 83 0.49 13.35 -18.67
N ALA A 84 -0.84 13.36 -18.66
CA ALA A 84 -1.63 12.69 -17.63
C ALA A 84 -1.45 11.17 -17.67
N VAL A 85 -1.46 10.55 -18.86
CA VAL A 85 -1.20 9.12 -19.06
C VAL A 85 0.23 8.78 -18.63
N ALA A 86 1.22 9.54 -19.07
CA ALA A 86 2.64 9.34 -18.74
C ALA A 86 2.89 9.34 -17.22
N LYS A 87 2.14 10.16 -16.44
CA LYS A 87 2.21 10.15 -14.97
C LYS A 87 1.48 8.97 -14.32
N ARG A 88 0.53 8.34 -15.00
CA ARG A 88 -0.20 7.18 -14.45
C ARG A 88 0.61 5.89 -14.54
N ILE A 89 1.46 5.76 -15.55
CA ILE A 89 2.27 4.55 -15.77
C ILE A 89 3.15 4.23 -14.54
N PRO A 90 4.04 5.12 -14.06
CA PRO A 90 4.88 4.81 -12.90
C PRO A 90 4.05 4.57 -11.63
N ARG A 91 2.91 5.23 -11.46
CA ARG A 91 1.98 4.97 -10.35
C ARG A 91 1.41 3.56 -10.38
N THR A 92 0.99 3.11 -11.56
CA THR A 92 0.43 1.77 -11.75
C THR A 92 1.50 0.70 -11.55
N ILE A 93 2.72 0.92 -12.03
CA ILE A 93 3.86 0.02 -11.81
C ILE A 93 4.18 -0.08 -10.31
N LEU A 94 4.33 1.06 -9.63
CA LEU A 94 4.62 1.08 -8.20
C LEU A 94 3.53 0.41 -7.38
N ALA A 95 2.26 0.65 -7.71
CA ALA A 95 1.12 -0.01 -7.06
C ALA A 95 1.14 -1.53 -7.26
N ALA A 96 1.49 -1.99 -8.46
CA ALA A 96 1.62 -3.42 -8.76
C ALA A 96 2.79 -4.07 -7.99
N LEU A 97 3.93 -3.40 -7.92
CA LEU A 97 5.10 -3.87 -7.15
C LEU A 97 4.80 -3.92 -5.66
N ALA A 98 4.22 -2.85 -5.10
CA ALA A 98 3.84 -2.80 -3.68
C ALA A 98 2.79 -3.87 -3.35
N GLY A 99 1.77 -4.03 -4.18
CA GLY A 99 0.76 -5.09 -4.01
C GLY A 99 1.35 -6.49 -4.10
N GLY A 100 2.27 -6.73 -5.02
CA GLY A 100 3.02 -7.98 -5.15
C GLY A 100 3.88 -8.28 -3.91
N ALA A 101 4.59 -7.29 -3.40
CA ALA A 101 5.40 -7.43 -2.18
C ALA A 101 4.53 -7.75 -0.96
N LEU A 102 3.38 -7.06 -0.81
CA LEU A 102 2.42 -7.34 0.26
C LEU A 102 1.82 -8.74 0.15
N ALA A 103 1.49 -9.19 -1.07
CA ALA A 103 0.97 -10.54 -1.30
C ALA A 103 2.00 -11.62 -0.94
N LEU A 104 3.27 -11.44 -1.31
CA LEU A 104 4.36 -12.34 -0.94
C LEU A 104 4.54 -12.38 0.58
N SER A 105 4.58 -11.22 1.23
CA SER A 105 4.70 -11.12 2.68
C SER A 105 3.52 -11.81 3.40
N GLY A 106 2.30 -11.60 2.92
CA GLY A 106 1.10 -12.27 3.43
C GLY A 106 1.19 -13.79 3.28
N THR A 107 1.63 -14.28 2.11
CA THR A 107 1.79 -15.72 1.86
C THR A 107 2.81 -16.36 2.79
N VAL A 108 3.96 -15.69 3.02
CA VAL A 108 4.98 -16.15 3.97
C VAL A 108 4.40 -16.21 5.39
N MET A 109 3.70 -15.16 5.84
CA MET A 109 3.07 -15.14 7.15
C MET A 109 2.04 -16.24 7.33
N GLN A 110 1.18 -16.48 6.34
CA GLN A 110 0.20 -17.57 6.36
C GLN A 110 0.87 -18.93 6.45
N GLY A 111 1.98 -19.13 5.73
CA GLY A 111 2.77 -20.36 5.79
C GLY A 111 3.43 -20.59 7.16
N VAL A 112 4.06 -19.55 7.72
CA VAL A 112 4.74 -19.62 9.02
C VAL A 112 3.75 -19.85 10.16
N THR A 113 2.65 -19.12 10.16
CA THR A 113 1.62 -19.21 11.23
C THR A 113 0.65 -20.38 11.02
N ARG A 114 0.67 -21.03 9.87
CA ARG A 114 -0.32 -22.04 9.44
C ARG A 114 -1.75 -21.55 9.60
N ASN A 115 -1.96 -20.24 9.33
CA ASN A 115 -3.24 -19.59 9.47
C ASN A 115 -3.54 -18.81 8.17
N PRO A 116 -4.59 -19.15 7.41
CA PRO A 116 -4.90 -18.51 6.12
C PRO A 116 -5.34 -17.05 6.23
N ILE A 117 -5.64 -16.56 7.42
CA ILE A 117 -6.01 -15.15 7.66
C ILE A 117 -4.89 -14.34 8.32
N ALA A 118 -3.69 -14.90 8.45
CA ALA A 118 -2.57 -14.18 9.02
C ALA A 118 -2.10 -13.04 8.11
N ASP A 119 -1.80 -11.92 8.72
CA ASP A 119 -1.31 -10.69 8.10
C ASP A 119 0.04 -10.28 8.72
N PRO A 120 1.00 -9.77 7.93
CA PRO A 120 2.29 -9.30 8.46
C PRO A 120 2.17 -8.22 9.54
N GLY A 121 1.10 -7.42 9.50
CA GLY A 121 0.81 -6.38 10.49
C GLY A 121 0.57 -6.93 11.89
N ILE A 122 0.16 -8.20 12.02
CA ILE A 122 -0.05 -8.88 13.32
C ILE A 122 1.23 -8.84 14.18
N LEU A 123 2.41 -8.85 13.56
CA LEU A 123 3.69 -8.74 14.27
C LEU A 123 4.05 -7.30 14.71
N GLY A 124 3.16 -6.33 14.53
CA GLY A 124 3.43 -4.94 14.87
C GLY A 124 4.47 -4.25 13.97
N VAL A 125 4.85 -4.88 12.86
CA VAL A 125 5.89 -4.40 11.92
C VAL A 125 5.58 -2.98 11.44
N ASN A 126 4.31 -2.71 11.09
CA ASN A 126 3.88 -1.40 10.60
C ASN A 126 4.06 -0.30 11.66
N MET A 127 3.75 -0.59 12.92
CA MET A 127 3.93 0.37 14.02
C MET A 127 5.41 0.59 14.33
N GLY A 128 6.24 -0.46 14.25
CA GLY A 128 7.68 -0.35 14.41
C GLY A 128 8.33 0.47 13.31
N ALA A 129 7.97 0.22 12.06
CA ALA A 129 8.40 1.02 10.93
C ALA A 129 7.97 2.50 11.09
N SER A 130 6.72 2.73 11.48
CA SER A 130 6.18 4.07 11.73
C SER A 130 6.93 4.79 12.85
N LEU A 131 7.18 4.14 13.97
CA LEU A 131 7.92 4.75 15.08
C LEU A 131 9.34 5.12 14.66
N ALA A 132 10.05 4.22 13.96
CA ALA A 132 11.40 4.49 13.49
C ALA A 132 11.45 5.71 12.57
N VAL A 133 10.51 5.83 11.61
CA VAL A 133 10.42 6.99 10.72
C VAL A 133 10.06 8.26 11.49
N VAL A 134 9.11 8.21 12.42
CA VAL A 134 8.72 9.36 13.24
C VAL A 134 9.91 9.85 14.07
N VAL A 135 10.66 8.94 14.71
CA VAL A 135 11.88 9.28 15.44
C VAL A 135 12.95 9.85 14.49
N GLY A 136 13.10 9.26 13.30
CA GLY A 136 14.00 9.74 12.26
C GLY A 136 13.69 11.19 11.84
N ILE A 137 12.42 11.50 11.58
CA ILE A 137 11.98 12.87 11.25
C ILE A 137 12.21 13.80 12.44
N ALA A 138 11.76 13.39 13.64
CA ALA A 138 11.73 14.26 14.81
C ALA A 138 13.12 14.62 15.36
N TYR A 139 14.06 13.70 15.35
CA TYR A 139 15.35 13.85 16.04
C TYR A 139 16.56 13.84 15.10
N PHE A 140 16.44 13.24 13.92
CA PHE A 140 17.54 13.13 12.96
C PHE A 140 17.31 13.93 11.68
N GLY A 141 16.13 14.57 11.54
CA GLY A 141 15.81 15.44 10.40
C GLY A 141 15.81 14.72 9.05
N ILE A 142 15.51 13.43 9.01
CA ILE A 142 15.43 12.70 7.75
C ILE A 142 14.29 13.27 6.91
N ALA A 143 14.56 13.48 5.60
CA ALA A 143 13.60 14.09 4.68
C ALA A 143 13.55 13.40 3.31
N SER A 144 14.47 12.47 3.02
CA SER A 144 14.52 11.78 1.73
C SER A 144 13.69 10.49 1.74
N ALA A 145 13.08 10.15 0.59
CA ALA A 145 12.31 8.92 0.42
C ALA A 145 13.16 7.68 0.72
N THR A 146 14.39 7.65 0.22
CA THR A 146 15.34 6.56 0.45
C THR A 146 15.65 6.36 1.94
N ALA A 147 15.85 7.46 2.70
CA ALA A 147 16.07 7.37 4.13
C ALA A 147 14.83 6.81 4.87
N TYR A 148 13.62 7.22 4.47
CA TYR A 148 12.39 6.67 5.04
C TYR A 148 12.29 5.17 4.82
N ILE A 149 12.61 4.68 3.62
CA ILE A 149 12.55 3.25 3.28
C ILE A 149 13.46 2.45 4.19
N TRP A 150 14.73 2.82 4.28
CA TRP A 150 15.71 2.08 5.10
C TRP A 150 15.39 2.12 6.58
N VAL A 151 15.03 3.29 7.10
CA VAL A 151 14.66 3.44 8.51
C VAL A 151 13.37 2.65 8.84
N ALA A 152 12.38 2.64 7.93
CA ALA A 152 11.16 1.84 8.08
C ALA A 152 11.48 0.34 8.08
N ILE A 153 12.32 -0.14 7.16
CA ILE A 153 12.75 -1.55 7.10
C ILE A 153 13.41 -1.95 8.41
N VAL A 154 14.39 -1.17 8.87
CA VAL A 154 15.09 -1.45 10.14
C VAL A 154 14.11 -1.47 11.31
N GLY A 155 13.24 -0.46 11.44
CA GLY A 155 12.23 -0.39 12.49
C GLY A 155 11.26 -1.57 12.48
N GLY A 156 10.80 -1.95 11.30
CA GLY A 156 9.96 -3.13 11.10
C GLY A 156 10.65 -4.43 11.49
N CYS A 157 11.89 -4.63 11.04
CA CYS A 157 12.69 -5.82 11.36
C CYS A 157 13.00 -5.93 12.86
N VAL A 158 13.39 -4.83 13.51
CA VAL A 158 13.65 -4.79 14.96
C VAL A 158 12.39 -5.14 15.74
N THR A 159 11.25 -4.59 15.33
CA THR A 159 9.96 -4.88 15.99
C THR A 159 9.55 -6.34 15.79
N ALA A 160 9.67 -6.87 14.57
CA ALA A 160 9.37 -8.28 14.31
C ALA A 160 10.25 -9.21 15.15
N ALA A 161 11.56 -8.94 15.22
CA ALA A 161 12.49 -9.69 16.05
C ALA A 161 12.12 -9.59 17.55
N GLY A 162 11.82 -8.39 18.04
CA GLY A 162 11.40 -8.17 19.43
C GLY A 162 10.11 -8.93 19.77
N VAL A 163 9.11 -8.86 18.92
CA VAL A 163 7.83 -9.59 19.09
C VAL A 163 8.08 -11.10 19.09
N TYR A 164 8.92 -11.60 18.17
CA TYR A 164 9.29 -13.01 18.14
C TYR A 164 9.99 -13.45 19.41
N LEU A 165 10.95 -12.67 19.90
CA LEU A 165 11.66 -12.95 21.16
C LEU A 165 10.70 -13.01 22.33
N VAL A 166 9.80 -12.02 22.48
CA VAL A 166 8.78 -12.00 23.55
C VAL A 166 7.84 -13.21 23.44
N ALA A 167 7.35 -13.52 22.24
CA ALA A 167 6.47 -14.65 22.02
C ALA A 167 7.17 -16.02 22.27
N SER A 168 8.49 -16.06 22.16
CA SER A 168 9.30 -17.28 22.38
C SER A 168 9.53 -17.59 23.87
N ILE A 169 9.20 -16.68 24.78
CA ILE A 169 9.38 -16.89 26.22
C ILE A 169 8.44 -18.00 26.70
N GLY A 170 8.98 -18.94 27.44
CA GLY A 170 8.27 -20.07 28.04
C GLY A 170 8.46 -21.39 27.29
N ARG A 171 7.85 -22.46 27.84
CA ARG A 171 8.14 -23.83 27.42
C ARG A 171 7.66 -24.23 26.04
N GLU A 172 6.65 -23.54 25.48
CA GLU A 172 6.03 -23.90 24.19
C GLU A 172 6.63 -23.13 23.00
N GLY A 173 7.58 -22.22 23.23
CA GLY A 173 8.13 -21.36 22.19
C GLY A 173 7.13 -20.37 21.58
N ALA A 174 7.43 -19.85 20.41
CA ALA A 174 6.60 -18.88 19.69
C ALA A 174 5.41 -19.56 18.99
N THR A 175 4.29 -19.69 19.68
CA THR A 175 3.05 -20.16 19.04
C THR A 175 2.35 -19.03 18.27
N PRO A 176 1.50 -19.34 17.26
CA PRO A 176 0.74 -18.32 16.52
C PRO A 176 -0.07 -17.38 17.42
N LEU A 177 -0.67 -17.92 18.48
CA LEU A 177 -1.43 -17.12 19.44
C LEU A 177 -0.53 -16.15 20.23
N LYS A 178 0.62 -16.63 20.71
CA LYS A 178 1.58 -15.77 21.43
C LYS A 178 2.13 -14.67 20.51
N LEU A 179 2.42 -14.99 19.25
CA LEU A 179 2.86 -14.01 18.26
C LEU A 179 1.80 -12.93 18.04
N ALA A 180 0.53 -13.32 17.86
CA ALA A 180 -0.56 -12.37 17.67
C ALA A 180 -0.76 -11.46 18.89
N LEU A 181 -0.76 -12.02 20.10
CA LEU A 181 -0.92 -11.26 21.35
C LEU A 181 0.26 -10.32 21.61
N ALA A 182 1.50 -10.82 21.46
CA ALA A 182 2.71 -10.01 21.63
C ALA A 182 2.77 -8.89 20.58
N GLY A 183 2.41 -9.19 19.32
CA GLY A 183 2.35 -8.21 18.25
C GLY A 183 1.32 -7.11 18.50
N ALA A 184 0.09 -7.50 18.91
CA ALA A 184 -0.96 -6.53 19.24
C ALA A 184 -0.58 -5.63 20.43
N ALA A 185 -0.02 -6.20 21.48
CA ALA A 185 0.47 -5.43 22.64
C ALA A 185 1.61 -4.49 22.26
N SER A 186 2.57 -4.98 21.47
CA SER A 186 3.67 -4.15 20.94
C SER A 186 3.17 -3.02 20.05
N ALA A 187 2.23 -3.32 19.14
CA ALA A 187 1.64 -2.30 18.26
C ALA A 187 0.94 -1.19 19.06
N ALA A 188 0.18 -1.53 20.12
CA ALA A 188 -0.46 -0.56 20.98
C ALA A 188 0.55 0.31 21.74
N ALA A 189 1.61 -0.30 22.29
CA ALA A 189 2.69 0.44 22.95
C ALA A 189 3.42 1.39 21.99
N LEU A 190 3.79 0.89 20.80
CA LEU A 190 4.48 1.69 19.78
C LEU A 190 3.61 2.85 19.29
N ALA A 191 2.29 2.63 19.10
CA ALA A 191 1.34 3.69 18.73
C ALA A 191 1.28 4.79 19.81
N SER A 192 1.36 4.42 21.09
CA SER A 192 1.41 5.38 22.20
C SER A 192 2.70 6.21 22.15
N PHE A 193 3.86 5.59 21.87
CA PHE A 193 5.11 6.33 21.68
C PHE A 193 5.06 7.25 20.46
N ILE A 194 4.53 6.81 19.33
CA ILE A 194 4.33 7.67 18.16
C ILE A 194 3.52 8.91 18.55
N SER A 195 2.39 8.70 19.24
CA SER A 195 1.53 9.80 19.69
C SER A 195 2.27 10.75 20.65
N ALA A 196 3.07 10.23 21.58
CA ALA A 196 3.84 11.03 22.51
C ALA A 196 4.90 11.90 21.81
N VAL A 197 5.46 11.44 20.69
CA VAL A 197 6.43 12.20 19.89
C VAL A 197 5.72 13.24 19.01
N VAL A 198 4.60 12.89 18.38
CA VAL A 198 3.95 13.72 17.37
C VAL A 198 3.07 14.81 17.98
N LEU A 199 2.33 14.51 19.08
CA LEU A 199 1.39 15.45 19.68
C LEU A 199 1.99 16.81 20.07
N PRO A 200 3.19 16.89 20.67
CA PRO A 200 3.81 18.18 21.01
C PRO A 200 4.53 18.84 19.83
N ARG A 201 4.60 18.19 18.68
CA ARG A 201 5.45 18.58 17.54
C ARG A 201 4.61 18.90 16.30
N ASN A 202 3.98 20.09 16.29
CA ASN A 202 3.19 20.54 15.12
C ASN A 202 4.05 20.72 13.86
N ASP A 203 5.35 20.98 14.03
CA ASP A 203 6.32 21.16 12.95
C ASP A 203 6.52 19.90 12.09
N ILE A 204 6.37 18.72 12.67
CA ILE A 204 6.52 17.43 11.95
C ILE A 204 5.20 16.72 11.68
N ALA A 205 4.11 17.16 12.31
CA ALA A 205 2.83 16.44 12.29
C ALA A 205 2.30 16.17 10.86
N ASP A 206 2.41 17.18 9.98
CA ASP A 206 1.95 17.03 8.59
C ASP A 206 2.84 16.10 7.77
N GLY A 207 4.16 16.14 7.97
CA GLY A 207 5.10 15.21 7.33
C GLY A 207 4.87 13.77 7.75
N VAL A 208 4.71 13.54 9.05
CA VAL A 208 4.40 12.20 9.61
C VAL A 208 3.06 11.70 9.09
N ARG A 209 2.02 12.54 9.12
CA ARG A 209 0.69 12.16 8.62
C ARG A 209 0.72 11.82 7.13
N SER A 210 1.40 12.65 6.31
CA SER A 210 1.55 12.41 4.88
C SER A 210 2.25 11.08 4.61
N TRP A 211 3.30 10.76 5.37
CA TRP A 211 4.00 9.49 5.25
C TRP A 211 3.13 8.29 5.71
N GLN A 212 2.42 8.39 6.83
CA GLN A 212 1.56 7.32 7.35
C GLN A 212 0.37 7.01 6.45
N ILE A 213 -0.22 8.02 5.82
CA ILE A 213 -1.30 7.80 4.83
C ILE A 213 -0.77 7.02 3.65
N GLY A 214 0.48 7.26 3.26
CA GLY A 214 1.10 6.64 2.12
C GLY A 214 0.41 7.02 0.81
N GLY A 215 0.85 6.41 -0.26
CA GLY A 215 0.19 6.52 -1.56
C GLY A 215 1.17 6.59 -2.72
N VAL A 216 0.70 6.17 -3.88
CA VAL A 216 1.47 6.18 -5.13
C VAL A 216 1.29 7.48 -5.93
N GLY A 217 0.62 8.50 -5.36
CA GLY A 217 0.29 9.76 -6.05
C GLY A 217 1.50 10.53 -6.57
N GLY A 218 2.62 10.48 -5.84
CA GLY A 218 3.88 11.10 -6.20
C GLY A 218 4.85 10.21 -6.98
N ALA A 219 4.44 9.00 -7.37
CA ALA A 219 5.33 8.06 -8.04
C ALA A 219 5.88 8.61 -9.36
N SER A 220 7.18 8.39 -9.55
CA SER A 220 7.94 8.72 -10.75
C SER A 220 8.85 7.54 -11.12
N TYR A 221 9.44 7.57 -12.31
CA TYR A 221 10.42 6.55 -12.67
C TYR A 221 11.67 6.56 -11.78
N ALA A 222 12.00 7.70 -11.15
CA ALA A 222 13.09 7.79 -10.19
C ALA A 222 12.73 7.00 -8.92
N SER A 223 11.51 7.17 -8.39
CA SER A 223 11.05 6.46 -7.18
C SER A 223 10.83 4.95 -7.36
N ILE A 224 10.84 4.44 -8.61
CA ILE A 224 10.79 2.99 -8.88
C ILE A 224 12.18 2.36 -8.86
N ARG A 225 13.23 3.18 -9.09
CA ARG A 225 14.63 2.72 -9.13
C ARG A 225 15.29 2.68 -7.73
N GLU A 226 14.75 3.42 -6.78
CA GLU A 226 15.16 3.42 -5.37
C GLU A 226 14.60 2.19 -4.62
#